data_7858547ee164477cdd37bc015b5b809f
#
_entry.id   7858547ee164477cdd37bc015b5b809f
#
_cell.length_a   1.000
_cell.length_b   1.000
_cell.length_c   1.000
_cell.angle_alpha   90.00
_cell.angle_beta   90.00
_cell.angle_gamma   90.00
#
_symmetry.space_group_name_H-M   'P 1'
#
loop_
_entity.id
_entity.type
_entity.pdbx_description
1 polymer ?
#
loop_
_entity_poly.entity_id
_entity_poly.type
_entity_poly.pdbx_seq_one_letter_code
_entity_poly.pdbx_strand_id
1 'polypeptide(L)'
;MPELIYENDGSDECRFVLGKFGERNLICVGLNPSRAEPGNYDPTMKRVENWASMHGYDGHIMVNLYPQRATRPSLMDDSSSFSESMIQRNQECVSRLFEIPDFDVWAAWGANVGKRRNSHLLDSLSHIWRAFERRGGCSDAKWFRLGKLTAAGHPRHPLRVAYSEEPVEFDVGSYLKELGY
;
A
#
# COMPACT_ATOMS: atom_id res chain seq x y z
N MET A 1 -9.49 -19.16 -10.54
CA MET A 1 -8.39 -19.32 -9.54
C MET A 1 -7.63 -18.00 -9.47
N PRO A 2 -7.23 -17.54 -8.29
CA PRO A 2 -6.48 -16.28 -8.17
C PRO A 2 -5.22 -16.30 -9.03
N GLU A 3 -5.02 -15.25 -9.82
CA GLU A 3 -3.88 -15.11 -10.72
C GLU A 3 -2.75 -14.36 -10.03
N LEU A 4 -1.53 -14.90 -10.06
CA LEU A 4 -0.35 -14.27 -9.48
C LEU A 4 -0.02 -12.97 -10.22
N ILE A 5 0.19 -11.90 -9.47
CA ILE A 5 0.76 -10.65 -10.00
C ILE A 5 2.08 -10.33 -9.29
N TYR A 6 3.10 -10.03 -10.08
CA TYR A 6 4.41 -9.61 -9.60
C TYR A 6 5.06 -8.65 -10.59
N GLU A 7 5.31 -7.41 -10.14
CA GLU A 7 6.00 -6.41 -10.92
C GLU A 7 7.20 -5.86 -10.14
N ASN A 8 8.36 -5.89 -10.74
CA ASN A 8 9.62 -5.36 -10.22
C ASN A 8 10.38 -4.58 -11.30
N ASP A 9 11.56 -4.07 -10.97
CA ASP A 9 12.42 -3.32 -11.89
C ASP A 9 13.38 -4.20 -12.71
N GLY A 10 13.36 -5.51 -12.50
CA GLY A 10 14.26 -6.49 -13.13
C GLY A 10 15.61 -6.64 -12.44
N SER A 11 16.02 -5.72 -11.57
CA SER A 11 17.26 -5.81 -10.77
C SER A 11 17.01 -6.34 -9.36
N ASP A 12 15.74 -6.48 -8.96
CA ASP A 12 15.28 -6.81 -7.63
C ASP A 12 15.55 -5.73 -6.55
N GLU A 13 15.93 -4.54 -6.95
CA GLU A 13 16.05 -3.38 -6.06
C GLU A 13 14.70 -2.76 -5.72
N CYS A 14 13.76 -2.83 -6.68
CA CYS A 14 12.41 -2.30 -6.53
C CYS A 14 11.34 -3.37 -6.78
N ARG A 15 10.26 -3.29 -6.00
CA ARG A 15 9.04 -4.06 -6.19
C ARG A 15 7.85 -3.13 -6.21
N PHE A 16 7.13 -3.11 -7.32
CA PHE A 16 5.94 -2.26 -7.51
C PHE A 16 4.68 -2.95 -6.99
N VAL A 17 4.49 -4.22 -7.38
CA VAL A 17 3.29 -4.99 -7.06
C VAL A 17 3.67 -6.41 -6.67
N LEU A 18 2.99 -6.98 -5.67
CA LEU A 18 3.03 -8.40 -5.35
C LEU A 18 1.70 -8.85 -4.79
N GLY A 19 1.14 -9.94 -5.33
CA GLY A 19 -0.09 -10.51 -4.80
C GLY A 19 -0.75 -11.51 -5.73
N LYS A 20 -2.05 -11.62 -5.56
CA LYS A 20 -2.92 -12.45 -6.41
C LYS A 20 -4.20 -11.69 -6.70
N PHE A 21 -4.63 -11.71 -7.95
CA PHE A 21 -5.96 -11.25 -8.34
C PHE A 21 -7.01 -12.31 -8.03
N GLY A 22 -8.16 -11.86 -7.55
CA GLY A 22 -9.38 -12.62 -7.37
C GLY A 22 -10.59 -11.89 -7.95
N GLU A 23 -11.77 -12.34 -7.62
CA GLU A 23 -13.02 -11.65 -7.97
C GLU A 23 -13.20 -10.41 -7.08
N ARG A 24 -12.94 -10.56 -5.76
CA ARG A 24 -12.94 -9.47 -4.79
C ARG A 24 -11.54 -9.26 -4.20
N ASN A 25 -10.99 -8.08 -4.40
CA ASN A 25 -9.59 -7.80 -4.12
C ASN A 25 -9.37 -6.88 -2.92
N LEU A 26 -8.36 -7.17 -2.12
CA LEU A 26 -7.82 -6.27 -1.12
C LEU A 26 -6.49 -5.69 -1.63
N ILE A 27 -6.44 -4.38 -1.83
CA ILE A 27 -5.20 -3.65 -2.13
C ILE A 27 -4.64 -3.08 -0.82
N CYS A 28 -3.50 -3.58 -0.36
CA CYS A 28 -2.83 -3.08 0.83
C CYS A 28 -1.71 -2.11 0.45
N VAL A 29 -1.78 -0.87 0.94
CA VAL A 29 -0.79 0.18 0.68
C VAL A 29 0.16 0.30 1.87
N GLY A 30 1.38 -0.23 1.72
CA GLY A 30 2.45 -0.15 2.71
C GLY A 30 3.40 1.02 2.49
N LEU A 31 4.48 1.08 3.27
CA LEU A 31 5.51 2.12 3.16
C LEU A 31 6.48 1.81 2.02
N ASN A 32 7.17 0.68 2.12
CA ASN A 32 8.14 0.17 1.16
C ASN A 32 8.18 -1.36 1.21
N PRO A 33 8.55 -2.04 0.11
CA PRO A 33 8.68 -3.49 0.09
C PRO A 33 9.89 -3.98 0.89
N SER A 34 9.81 -5.24 1.35
CA SER A 34 10.91 -5.96 1.99
C SER A 34 11.32 -7.15 1.12
N ARG A 35 11.36 -8.34 1.68
CA ARG A 35 11.91 -9.55 1.04
C ARG A 35 10.89 -10.44 0.34
N ALA A 36 9.60 -10.14 0.48
CA ALA A 36 8.57 -11.00 -0.06
C ALA A 36 8.65 -11.09 -1.59
N GLU A 37 8.47 -12.32 -2.09
CA GLU A 37 8.48 -12.70 -3.49
C GLU A 37 7.38 -13.71 -3.79
N PRO A 38 7.07 -13.99 -5.05
CA PRO A 38 6.19 -15.07 -5.44
C PRO A 38 6.61 -16.40 -4.81
N GLY A 39 5.68 -17.05 -4.11
CA GLY A 39 5.95 -18.32 -3.44
C GLY A 39 6.72 -18.22 -2.11
N ASN A 40 7.25 -17.05 -1.77
CA ASN A 40 8.00 -16.82 -0.52
C ASN A 40 7.56 -15.51 0.16
N TYR A 41 6.36 -15.52 0.73
CA TYR A 41 5.80 -14.37 1.42
C TYR A 41 6.47 -14.14 2.78
N ASP A 42 6.87 -12.90 3.01
CA ASP A 42 7.33 -12.44 4.31
C ASP A 42 6.16 -12.32 5.33
N PRO A 43 6.43 -12.09 6.62
CA PRO A 43 5.38 -11.98 7.63
C PRO A 43 4.32 -10.91 7.32
N THR A 44 4.68 -9.82 6.65
CA THR A 44 3.73 -8.75 6.27
C THR A 44 2.76 -9.25 5.20
N MET A 45 3.27 -9.86 4.13
CA MET A 45 2.43 -10.42 3.07
C MET A 45 1.52 -11.54 3.59
N LYS A 46 2.04 -12.44 4.44
CA LYS A 46 1.22 -13.48 5.09
C LYS A 46 0.11 -12.88 5.96
N ARG A 47 0.39 -11.77 6.64
CA ARG A 47 -0.62 -11.07 7.43
C ARG A 47 -1.73 -10.50 6.54
N VAL A 48 -1.36 -9.87 5.43
CA VAL A 48 -2.32 -9.31 4.47
C VAL A 48 -3.16 -10.41 3.81
N GLU A 49 -2.52 -11.49 3.30
CA GLU A 49 -3.20 -12.64 2.71
C GLU A 49 -4.21 -13.28 3.68
N ASN A 50 -3.78 -13.56 4.91
CA ASN A 50 -4.65 -14.20 5.91
C ASN A 50 -5.82 -13.29 6.31
N TRP A 51 -5.57 -11.99 6.54
CA TRP A 51 -6.63 -11.05 6.89
C TRP A 51 -7.63 -10.92 5.74
N ALA A 52 -7.17 -10.79 4.51
CA ALA A 52 -8.01 -10.74 3.31
C ALA A 52 -8.93 -11.97 3.22
N SER A 53 -8.36 -13.16 3.32
CA SER A 53 -9.12 -14.42 3.29
C SER A 53 -10.18 -14.52 4.40
N MET A 54 -9.86 -14.07 5.61
CA MET A 54 -10.81 -14.07 6.75
C MET A 54 -11.98 -13.10 6.56
N HIS A 55 -11.82 -12.07 5.70
CA HIS A 55 -12.82 -11.02 5.48
C HIS A 55 -13.48 -11.08 4.09
N GLY A 56 -13.40 -12.25 3.44
CA GLY A 56 -14.14 -12.52 2.20
C GLY A 56 -13.51 -11.93 0.93
N TYR A 57 -12.22 -11.57 0.97
CA TYR A 57 -11.44 -11.27 -0.23
C TYR A 57 -10.76 -12.54 -0.72
N ASP A 58 -10.88 -12.86 -1.98
CA ASP A 58 -10.18 -13.96 -2.64
C ASP A 58 -8.93 -13.50 -3.40
N GLY A 59 -8.77 -12.18 -3.60
CA GLY A 59 -7.55 -11.52 -4.06
C GLY A 59 -6.90 -10.65 -2.97
N HIS A 60 -5.57 -10.58 -2.98
CA HIS A 60 -4.79 -9.71 -2.11
C HIS A 60 -3.57 -9.18 -2.86
N ILE A 61 -3.37 -7.88 -2.83
CA ILE A 61 -2.35 -7.18 -3.60
C ILE A 61 -1.63 -6.20 -2.68
N MET A 62 -0.31 -6.28 -2.62
CA MET A 62 0.53 -5.35 -1.86
C MET A 62 1.21 -4.38 -2.80
N VAL A 63 1.01 -3.09 -2.53
CA VAL A 63 1.72 -1.96 -3.13
C VAL A 63 2.31 -1.09 -2.03
N ASN A 64 3.15 -0.13 -2.39
CA ASN A 64 3.83 0.69 -1.41
C ASN A 64 3.92 2.15 -1.88
N LEU A 65 4.12 3.07 -0.93
CA LEU A 65 4.33 4.48 -1.25
C LEU A 65 5.66 4.70 -1.99
N TYR A 66 6.68 3.89 -1.68
CA TYR A 66 7.96 3.90 -2.40
C TYR A 66 8.36 2.46 -2.75
N PRO A 67 8.82 2.17 -3.98
CA PRO A 67 9.03 0.81 -4.44
C PRO A 67 10.34 0.17 -4.01
N GLN A 68 11.30 0.93 -3.48
CA GLN A 68 12.62 0.42 -3.08
C GLN A 68 12.51 -0.63 -1.99
N ARG A 69 13.13 -1.78 -2.21
CA ARG A 69 13.22 -2.85 -1.21
C ARG A 69 14.16 -2.45 -0.08
N ALA A 70 13.64 -2.42 1.13
CA ALA A 70 14.44 -2.23 2.34
C ALA A 70 13.82 -2.97 3.51
N THR A 71 14.63 -3.74 4.24
CA THR A 71 14.17 -4.48 5.43
C THR A 71 13.96 -3.55 6.63
N ARG A 72 14.58 -2.39 6.61
CA ARG A 72 14.40 -1.31 7.60
C ARG A 72 14.13 -0.01 6.86
N PRO A 73 13.12 0.75 7.26
CA PRO A 73 12.81 2.05 6.63
C PRO A 73 13.98 3.07 6.68
N SER A 74 14.94 2.87 7.58
CA SER A 74 16.14 3.71 7.67
C SER A 74 17.18 3.46 6.55
N LEU A 75 17.03 2.35 5.82
CA LEU A 75 17.88 1.99 4.68
C LEU A 75 17.26 2.39 3.34
N MET A 76 16.04 2.88 3.36
CA MET A 76 15.36 3.42 2.18
C MET A 76 15.90 4.81 1.86
N ASP A 77 15.92 5.17 0.59
CA ASP A 77 16.20 6.53 0.15
C ASP A 77 15.30 7.53 0.88
N ASP A 78 15.81 8.71 1.09
CA ASP A 78 15.06 9.80 1.73
C ASP A 78 14.74 10.91 0.72
N SER A 79 14.12 11.98 1.20
CA SER A 79 13.69 13.11 0.36
C SER A 79 14.83 13.85 -0.37
N SER A 80 16.09 13.54 -0.08
CA SER A 80 17.26 14.11 -0.77
C SER A 80 17.87 13.16 -1.81
N SER A 81 17.50 11.87 -1.79
CA SER A 81 18.15 10.83 -2.59
C SER A 81 17.18 9.93 -3.36
N PHE A 82 15.85 10.12 -3.19
CA PHE A 82 14.87 9.27 -3.86
C PHE A 82 14.89 9.41 -5.39
N SER A 83 14.48 8.35 -6.08
CA SER A 83 14.37 8.32 -7.54
C SER A 83 12.96 8.72 -7.99
N GLU A 84 12.85 9.87 -8.67
CA GLU A 84 11.59 10.33 -9.26
C GLU A 84 11.05 9.35 -10.31
N SER A 85 11.90 8.77 -11.14
CA SER A 85 11.48 7.80 -12.16
C SER A 85 10.90 6.53 -11.55
N MET A 86 11.44 6.06 -10.42
CA MET A 86 10.90 4.92 -9.68
C MET A 86 9.55 5.25 -9.04
N ILE A 87 9.40 6.46 -8.49
CA ILE A 87 8.10 6.92 -7.96
C ILE A 87 7.07 6.98 -9.08
N GLN A 88 7.40 7.58 -10.22
CA GLN A 88 6.49 7.68 -11.36
C GLN A 88 6.04 6.28 -11.82
N ARG A 89 6.97 5.35 -12.02
CA ARG A 89 6.64 3.97 -12.39
C ARG A 89 5.77 3.28 -11.34
N ASN A 90 6.06 3.49 -10.06
CA ASN A 90 5.23 2.97 -8.96
C ASN A 90 3.80 3.51 -9.02
N GLN A 91 3.63 4.80 -9.25
CA GLN A 91 2.33 5.45 -9.39
C GLN A 91 1.55 4.91 -10.59
N GLU A 92 2.21 4.67 -11.73
CA GLU A 92 1.60 4.06 -12.91
C GLU A 92 1.10 2.63 -12.60
N CYS A 93 1.91 1.81 -11.92
CA CYS A 93 1.50 0.47 -11.48
C CYS A 93 0.30 0.51 -10.55
N VAL A 94 0.31 1.38 -9.54
CA VAL A 94 -0.80 1.51 -8.59
C VAL A 94 -2.06 2.05 -9.25
N SER A 95 -1.93 3.02 -10.16
CA SER A 95 -3.08 3.59 -10.88
C SER A 95 -3.82 2.53 -11.71
N ARG A 96 -3.09 1.61 -12.38
CA ARG A 96 -3.71 0.49 -13.11
C ARG A 96 -4.50 -0.45 -12.20
N LEU A 97 -4.08 -0.62 -10.96
CA LEU A 97 -4.81 -1.46 -10.01
C LEU A 97 -6.16 -0.87 -9.60
N PHE A 98 -6.34 0.43 -9.70
CA PHE A 98 -7.64 1.07 -9.41
C PHE A 98 -8.64 0.95 -10.57
N GLU A 99 -8.25 0.39 -11.70
CA GLU A 99 -9.13 0.08 -12.84
C GLU A 99 -9.70 -1.37 -12.75
N ILE A 100 -9.25 -2.19 -11.80
CA ILE A 100 -9.81 -3.54 -11.61
C ILE A 100 -11.21 -3.45 -10.99
N PRO A 101 -12.10 -4.40 -11.30
CA PRO A 101 -13.39 -4.49 -10.65
C PRO A 101 -13.23 -4.95 -9.18
N ASP A 102 -14.17 -4.55 -8.36
CA ASP A 102 -14.36 -4.98 -6.97
C ASP A 102 -13.06 -5.07 -6.12
N PHE A 103 -12.75 -3.97 -5.48
CA PHE A 103 -11.64 -3.88 -4.55
C PHE A 103 -11.91 -2.90 -3.40
N ASP A 104 -11.23 -3.13 -2.29
CA ASP A 104 -11.08 -2.17 -1.20
C ASP A 104 -9.60 -1.89 -0.93
N VAL A 105 -9.28 -0.76 -0.29
CA VAL A 105 -7.90 -0.34 -0.03
C VAL A 105 -7.61 -0.26 1.46
N TRP A 106 -6.64 -1.04 1.92
CA TRP A 106 -6.13 -0.98 3.29
C TRP A 106 -4.94 -0.02 3.39
N ALA A 107 -5.14 1.10 4.10
CA ALA A 107 -4.08 2.05 4.47
C ALA A 107 -3.17 1.45 5.56
N ALA A 108 -1.91 1.16 5.25
CA ALA A 108 -1.04 0.34 6.10
C ALA A 108 0.43 0.78 6.16
N TRP A 109 0.75 2.03 5.86
CA TRP A 109 2.13 2.53 5.74
C TRP A 109 2.86 2.78 7.07
N GLY A 110 2.15 2.89 8.19
CA GLY A 110 2.77 3.07 9.50
C GLY A 110 3.34 4.48 9.75
N ALA A 111 3.90 4.67 10.95
CA ALA A 111 4.33 5.99 11.44
C ALA A 111 5.58 6.58 10.75
N ASN A 112 6.35 5.77 10.01
CA ASN A 112 7.57 6.28 9.36
C ASN A 112 7.29 7.25 8.21
N VAL A 113 6.08 7.28 7.66
CA VAL A 113 5.65 8.23 6.64
C VAL A 113 5.78 9.69 7.10
N GLY A 114 5.47 9.98 8.35
CA GLY A 114 5.49 11.33 8.92
C GLY A 114 6.89 11.88 9.28
N LYS A 115 7.96 11.12 9.04
CA LYS A 115 9.32 11.62 9.30
C LYS A 115 9.71 12.65 8.24
N ARG A 116 10.28 13.81 8.67
CA ARG A 116 10.69 14.89 7.77
C ARG A 116 11.56 14.42 6.59
N ARG A 117 12.43 13.44 6.81
CA ARG A 117 13.25 12.83 5.75
C ARG A 117 12.44 12.06 4.68
N ASN A 118 11.18 11.81 4.91
CA ASN A 118 10.31 10.97 4.07
C ASN A 118 9.17 11.76 3.43
N SER A 119 9.31 13.08 3.25
CA SER A 119 8.25 13.93 2.65
C SER A 119 7.81 13.43 1.27
N HIS A 120 8.73 12.92 0.44
CA HIS A 120 8.42 12.29 -0.86
C HIS A 120 7.38 11.16 -0.78
N LEU A 121 7.21 10.52 0.37
CA LEU A 121 6.20 9.48 0.57
C LEU A 121 4.79 10.04 0.66
N LEU A 122 4.63 11.22 1.24
CA LEU A 122 3.34 11.91 1.29
C LEU A 122 2.97 12.49 -0.07
N ASP A 123 3.95 12.97 -0.84
CA ASP A 123 3.75 13.35 -2.25
C ASP A 123 3.27 12.13 -3.06
N SER A 124 3.92 10.98 -2.88
CA SER A 124 3.51 9.72 -3.51
C SER A 124 2.08 9.31 -3.12
N LEU A 125 1.74 9.38 -1.83
CA LEU A 125 0.38 9.10 -1.35
C LEU A 125 -0.65 10.06 -1.97
N SER A 126 -0.32 11.35 -2.07
CA SER A 126 -1.20 12.34 -2.72
C SER A 126 -1.49 11.98 -4.18
N HIS A 127 -0.49 11.51 -4.93
CA HIS A 127 -0.69 11.05 -6.31
C HIS A 127 -1.54 9.76 -6.37
N ILE A 128 -1.28 8.80 -5.49
CA ILE A 128 -2.08 7.57 -5.38
C ILE A 128 -3.53 7.89 -5.05
N TRP A 129 -3.77 8.80 -4.10
CA TRP A 129 -5.11 9.24 -3.75
C TRP A 129 -5.83 9.89 -4.94
N ARG A 130 -5.18 10.80 -5.65
CA ARG A 130 -5.75 11.44 -6.85
C ARG A 130 -6.06 10.42 -7.96
N ALA A 131 -5.23 9.38 -8.12
CA ALA A 131 -5.53 8.31 -9.07
C ALA A 131 -6.77 7.53 -8.65
N PHE A 132 -6.93 7.23 -7.37
CA PHE A 132 -8.12 6.60 -6.83
C PHE A 132 -9.38 7.47 -7.04
N GLU A 133 -9.31 8.78 -6.82
CA GLU A 133 -10.44 9.70 -7.06
C GLU A 133 -10.84 9.76 -8.55
N ARG A 134 -9.87 9.66 -9.46
CA ARG A 134 -10.11 9.72 -10.92
C ARG A 134 -10.55 8.40 -11.53
N ARG A 135 -10.52 7.30 -10.78
CA ARG A 135 -10.94 6.00 -11.31
C ARG A 135 -12.32 6.09 -11.95
N GLY A 136 -12.48 5.50 -13.13
CA GLY A 136 -13.73 5.52 -13.90
C GLY A 136 -14.83 4.75 -13.23
N GLY A 137 -15.63 5.44 -12.47
CA GLY A 137 -17.00 5.17 -12.10
C GLY A 137 -17.44 3.74 -11.97
N CYS A 138 -16.84 2.93 -11.19
CA CYS A 138 -17.45 1.71 -10.74
C CYS A 138 -16.80 1.22 -9.48
N SER A 139 -17.06 1.77 -8.37
CA SER A 139 -16.99 0.92 -7.22
C SER A 139 -17.36 1.67 -5.97
N ASP A 140 -18.06 0.98 -5.14
CA ASP A 140 -18.19 1.25 -3.72
C ASP A 140 -16.85 1.02 -2.97
N ALA A 141 -15.73 0.99 -3.71
CA ALA A 141 -14.38 0.80 -3.17
C ALA A 141 -14.08 1.81 -2.07
N LYS A 142 -13.63 1.32 -0.94
CA LYS A 142 -13.37 2.13 0.25
C LYS A 142 -11.91 2.04 0.67
N TRP A 143 -11.39 3.17 1.16
CA TRP A 143 -10.19 3.15 1.95
C TRP A 143 -10.56 2.90 3.41
N PHE A 144 -9.83 2.00 4.04
CA PHE A 144 -9.98 1.72 5.47
C PHE A 144 -8.61 1.53 6.15
N ARG A 145 -8.60 1.63 7.45
CA ARG A 145 -7.50 1.26 8.33
C ARG A 145 -7.94 0.17 9.29
N LEU A 146 -6.98 -0.56 9.85
CA LEU A 146 -7.24 -1.49 10.94
C LEU A 146 -6.71 -0.93 12.26
N GLY A 147 -7.51 -1.09 13.31
CA GLY A 147 -7.19 -0.64 14.65
C GLY A 147 -7.10 0.89 14.79
N LYS A 148 -6.61 1.36 15.92
CA LYS A 148 -6.41 2.79 16.20
C LYS A 148 -5.22 3.33 15.40
N LEU A 149 -5.25 4.60 15.04
CA LEU A 149 -4.10 5.31 14.48
C LEU A 149 -2.91 5.25 15.45
N THR A 150 -1.71 5.46 14.96
CA THR A 150 -0.52 5.68 15.79
C THR A 150 -0.66 6.97 16.58
N ALA A 151 0.17 7.20 17.60
CA ALA A 151 0.15 8.45 18.36
C ALA A 151 0.39 9.71 17.49
N ALA A 152 1.02 9.53 16.31
CA ALA A 152 1.25 10.59 15.35
C ALA A 152 0.15 10.66 14.24
N GLY A 153 -0.99 9.99 14.43
CA GLY A 153 -2.12 10.08 13.50
C GLY A 153 -2.01 9.24 12.23
N HIS A 154 -1.06 8.30 12.13
CA HIS A 154 -0.86 7.49 10.93
C HIS A 154 -1.51 6.10 11.03
N PRO A 155 -1.99 5.51 9.93
CA PRO A 155 -2.44 4.12 9.88
C PRO A 155 -1.35 3.15 10.34
N ARG A 156 -1.73 2.09 11.03
CA ARG A 156 -0.76 1.10 11.54
C ARG A 156 -0.28 0.16 10.43
N HIS A 157 0.99 -0.23 10.53
CA HIS A 157 1.57 -1.29 9.70
C HIS A 157 0.87 -2.65 9.98
N PRO A 158 0.69 -3.56 8.99
CA PRO A 158 -0.05 -4.82 9.16
C PRO A 158 0.41 -5.68 10.35
N LEU A 159 1.70 -5.72 10.65
CA LEU A 159 2.24 -6.46 11.79
C LEU A 159 1.96 -5.81 13.17
N ARG A 160 1.30 -4.65 13.20
CA ARG A 160 0.97 -3.91 14.44
C ARG A 160 -0.52 -3.89 14.73
N VAL A 161 -1.29 -4.71 14.02
CA VAL A 161 -2.75 -4.85 14.21
C VAL A 161 -3.11 -6.31 14.46
N ALA A 162 -4.12 -6.56 15.28
CA ALA A 162 -4.64 -7.91 15.51
C ALA A 162 -5.49 -8.36 14.30
N TYR A 163 -5.64 -9.68 14.12
CA TYR A 163 -6.54 -10.23 13.09
C TYR A 163 -8.02 -9.91 13.36
N SER A 164 -8.36 -9.71 14.62
CA SER A 164 -9.73 -9.37 15.08
C SER A 164 -10.10 -7.89 14.93
N GLU A 165 -9.18 -7.05 14.43
CA GLU A 165 -9.50 -5.64 14.21
C GLU A 165 -10.41 -5.51 12.99
N GLU A 166 -11.54 -4.84 13.20
CA GLU A 166 -12.50 -4.53 12.14
C GLU A 166 -12.03 -3.32 11.31
N PRO A 167 -12.40 -3.29 10.01
CA PRO A 167 -12.06 -2.17 9.15
C PRO A 167 -12.83 -0.91 9.59
N VAL A 168 -12.09 0.19 9.70
CA VAL A 168 -12.62 1.53 9.98
C VAL A 168 -12.33 2.39 8.77
N GLU A 169 -13.36 2.98 8.18
CA GLU A 169 -13.21 3.88 7.03
C GLU A 169 -12.14 4.94 7.30
N PHE A 170 -11.32 5.23 6.29
CA PHE A 170 -10.20 6.12 6.40
C PHE A 170 -10.21 7.16 5.28
N ASP A 171 -10.54 8.40 5.62
CA ASP A 171 -10.54 9.52 4.69
C ASP A 171 -9.11 10.01 4.42
N VAL A 172 -8.53 9.49 3.34
CA VAL A 172 -7.16 9.86 2.90
C VAL A 172 -7.07 11.33 2.49
N GLY A 173 -8.13 11.90 1.91
CA GLY A 173 -8.16 13.30 1.51
C GLY A 173 -8.07 14.24 2.71
N SER A 174 -8.88 14.00 3.75
CA SER A 174 -8.79 14.76 5.00
C SER A 174 -7.45 14.55 5.70
N TYR A 175 -6.96 13.31 5.76
CA TYR A 175 -5.64 13.01 6.32
C TYR A 175 -4.50 13.77 5.62
N LEU A 176 -4.49 13.83 4.29
CA LEU A 176 -3.49 14.60 3.53
C LEU A 176 -3.59 16.10 3.81
N LYS A 177 -4.81 16.67 3.83
CA LYS A 177 -5.02 18.08 4.16
C LYS A 177 -4.51 18.46 5.55
N GLU A 178 -4.71 17.61 6.56
CA GLU A 178 -4.19 17.82 7.91
C GLU A 178 -2.66 17.85 7.94
N LEU A 179 -2.00 17.15 7.00
CA LEU A 179 -0.55 17.13 6.86
C LEU A 179 0.00 18.20 5.91
N GLY A 180 -0.86 19.03 5.29
CA GLY A 180 -0.45 20.12 4.39
C GLY A 180 -0.25 19.72 2.93
N TYR A 181 -0.91 18.64 2.46
CA TYR A 181 -0.84 18.09 1.09
C TYR A 181 -2.14 18.24 0.31
#